data_ee2bf943e32c3eceed34bda1f785687a
#
_entry.id   ee2bf943e32c3eceed34bda1f785687a
#
_cell.length_a   1.000
_cell.length_b   1.000
_cell.length_c   1.000
_cell.angle_alpha   90.00
_cell.angle_beta   90.00
_cell.angle_gamma   90.00
#
_symmetry.space_group_name_H-M   'P 1'
#
loop_
_entity.id
_entity.type
_entity.pdbx_description
1 polymer ?
#
loop_
_entity_poly.entity_id
_entity_poly.type
_entity_poly.pdbx_seq_one_letter_code
_entity_poly.pdbx_strand_id
1 'polypeptide(L)'
;MAITKLTADSITSGAIANTPAFQAYRSSGQSISTSTLTKIQFNSESFDTDSDYDNSTNYRFTPQTSGKYYVYAILRSTSTNSVLSSQQQTYIRKNGSDITGVTGAELYDFYNGANLDLTLALSTTAIVELNGSTDYVECFHQSDAGQPFVSGTFGAYKIIE
;
A
#
# COMPACT_ATOMS: atom_id res chain seq x y z
N MET A 1 11.77 14.83 -45.51
CA MET A 1 12.08 14.07 -44.25
C MET A 1 11.13 12.88 -44.20
N ALA A 2 11.64 11.66 -44.35
CA ALA A 2 10.80 10.47 -44.35
C ALA A 2 10.38 10.15 -42.90
N ILE A 3 9.10 10.11 -42.62
CA ILE A 3 8.57 9.63 -41.33
C ILE A 3 8.73 8.12 -41.34
N THR A 4 9.71 7.60 -40.61
CA THR A 4 9.85 6.16 -40.42
C THR A 4 8.67 5.68 -39.60
N LYS A 5 7.79 4.92 -40.24
CA LYS A 5 6.66 4.30 -39.53
C LYS A 5 7.20 3.27 -38.55
N LEU A 6 7.00 3.49 -37.26
CA LEU A 6 7.27 2.48 -36.23
C LEU A 6 6.35 1.28 -36.53
N THR A 7 6.94 0.13 -36.82
CA THR A 7 6.21 -1.14 -36.93
C THR A 7 6.16 -1.81 -35.53
N ALA A 8 5.21 -2.72 -35.34
CA ALA A 8 5.11 -3.48 -34.09
C ALA A 8 6.43 -4.19 -33.72
N ASP A 9 7.21 -4.58 -34.71
CA ASP A 9 8.53 -5.21 -34.53
C ASP A 9 9.62 -4.25 -34.07
N SER A 10 9.38 -2.93 -34.17
CA SER A 10 10.31 -1.90 -33.69
C SER A 10 10.13 -1.59 -32.20
N ILE A 11 9.10 -2.11 -31.58
CA ILE A 11 8.85 -2.01 -30.13
C ILE A 11 9.23 -3.35 -29.53
N THR A 12 10.41 -3.39 -28.92
CA THR A 12 10.86 -4.57 -28.17
C THR A 12 9.90 -4.83 -27.02
N SER A 13 9.49 -6.07 -26.82
CA SER A 13 8.66 -6.47 -25.68
C SER A 13 9.38 -6.02 -24.39
N GLY A 14 8.71 -5.22 -23.57
CA GLY A 14 9.31 -4.61 -22.39
C GLY A 14 9.68 -3.12 -22.54
N ALA A 15 9.71 -2.55 -23.75
CA ALA A 15 10.01 -1.11 -23.95
C ALA A 15 8.99 -0.17 -23.29
N ILE A 16 7.82 -0.69 -22.91
CA ILE A 16 6.75 0.01 -22.20
C ILE A 16 6.19 -0.83 -21.03
N ALA A 17 7.00 -1.74 -20.51
CA ALA A 17 6.58 -2.54 -19.35
C ALA A 17 6.57 -1.68 -18.08
N ASN A 18 5.43 -1.67 -17.38
CA ASN A 18 5.30 -1.02 -16.07
C ASN A 18 5.84 -1.93 -14.95
N THR A 19 7.03 -2.50 -15.18
CA THR A 19 7.73 -3.38 -14.23
C THR A 19 8.96 -2.67 -13.66
N PRO A 20 9.36 -2.98 -12.43
CA PRO A 20 8.73 -3.93 -11.50
C PRO A 20 7.30 -3.54 -11.08
N ALA A 21 6.49 -4.55 -10.83
CA ALA A 21 5.13 -4.38 -10.32
C ALA A 21 4.76 -5.53 -9.38
N PHE A 22 4.04 -5.23 -8.30
CA PHE A 22 3.55 -6.24 -7.37
C PHE A 22 2.15 -5.92 -6.87
N GLN A 23 1.46 -6.94 -6.42
CA GLN A 23 0.28 -6.84 -5.59
C GLN A 23 0.30 -7.93 -4.52
N ALA A 24 0.31 -7.49 -3.27
CA ALA A 24 0.23 -8.35 -2.11
C ALA A 24 -1.10 -8.11 -1.37
N TYR A 25 -1.54 -9.11 -0.63
CA TYR A 25 -2.76 -9.04 0.18
C TYR A 25 -2.57 -9.76 1.52
N ARG A 26 -3.46 -9.47 2.44
CA ARG A 26 -3.53 -10.19 3.70
C ARG A 26 -4.54 -11.31 3.59
N SER A 27 -4.08 -12.58 3.69
CA SER A 27 -4.93 -13.77 3.57
C SER A 27 -5.89 -13.95 4.76
N SER A 28 -5.52 -13.42 5.92
CA SER A 28 -6.36 -13.35 7.12
C SER A 28 -6.14 -12.00 7.78
N GLY A 29 -7.12 -11.46 8.47
CA GLY A 29 -6.95 -10.15 9.12
C GLY A 29 -5.82 -10.15 10.14
N GLN A 30 -5.22 -8.97 10.35
CA GLN A 30 -4.21 -8.71 11.37
C GLN A 30 -4.84 -7.93 12.51
N SER A 31 -4.72 -8.45 13.73
CA SER A 31 -5.05 -7.70 14.93
C SER A 31 -3.96 -6.66 15.19
N ILE A 32 -4.34 -5.42 15.42
CA ILE A 32 -3.41 -4.35 15.78
C ILE A 32 -3.79 -3.74 17.14
N SER A 33 -2.81 -3.19 17.84
CA SER A 33 -3.05 -2.54 19.13
C SER A 33 -3.66 -1.16 18.94
N THR A 34 -4.57 -0.77 19.82
CA THR A 34 -5.19 0.55 19.84
C THR A 34 -4.14 1.66 19.91
N SER A 35 -4.35 2.72 19.14
CA SER A 35 -3.50 3.91 19.07
C SER A 35 -2.02 3.63 18.75
N THR A 36 -1.74 2.47 18.14
CA THR A 36 -0.37 2.08 17.78
C THR A 36 -0.22 2.01 16.28
N LEU A 37 0.68 2.82 15.73
CA LEU A 37 1.02 2.75 14.32
C LEU A 37 1.70 1.44 14.01
N THR A 38 1.02 0.58 13.27
CA THR A 38 1.42 -0.81 13.05
C THR A 38 1.62 -1.08 11.57
N LYS A 39 2.74 -1.71 11.22
CA LYS A 39 2.99 -2.20 9.85
C LYS A 39 2.00 -3.31 9.51
N ILE A 40 1.36 -3.21 8.35
CA ILE A 40 0.48 -4.26 7.86
C ILE A 40 1.31 -5.32 7.11
N GLN A 41 1.17 -6.54 7.59
CA GLN A 41 1.91 -7.70 7.10
C GLN A 41 1.14 -8.39 5.96
N PHE A 42 1.25 -7.89 4.74
CA PHE A 42 0.65 -8.55 3.56
C PHE A 42 1.46 -9.79 3.22
N ASN A 43 0.99 -10.93 3.66
CA ASN A 43 1.70 -12.21 3.68
C ASN A 43 1.41 -13.13 2.49
N SER A 44 0.69 -12.64 1.51
CA SER A 44 0.36 -13.37 0.29
C SER A 44 0.46 -12.43 -0.91
N GLU A 45 0.83 -12.98 -2.05
CA GLU A 45 0.97 -12.22 -3.28
C GLU A 45 -0.06 -12.66 -4.30
N SER A 46 -0.63 -11.70 -5.05
CA SER A 46 -1.35 -11.97 -6.27
C SER A 46 -0.37 -12.12 -7.43
N PHE A 47 0.62 -11.27 -7.46
CA PHE A 47 1.78 -11.31 -8.37
C PHE A 47 2.91 -10.43 -7.82
N ASP A 48 4.13 -10.76 -8.23
CA ASP A 48 5.35 -9.96 -8.11
C ASP A 48 6.23 -10.27 -9.31
N THR A 49 6.45 -9.30 -10.18
CA THR A 49 7.10 -9.54 -11.48
C THR A 49 8.61 -9.79 -11.36
N ASP A 50 9.24 -9.19 -10.38
CA ASP A 50 10.70 -9.15 -10.25
C ASP A 50 11.18 -9.71 -8.91
N SER A 51 10.25 -10.21 -8.07
CA SER A 51 10.51 -10.70 -6.71
C SER A 51 11.07 -9.62 -5.78
N ASP A 52 10.55 -8.42 -5.91
CA ASP A 52 10.98 -7.22 -5.17
C ASP A 52 10.15 -6.97 -3.90
N TYR A 53 9.07 -7.73 -3.68
CA TYR A 53 8.25 -7.65 -2.47
C TYR A 53 8.60 -8.79 -1.49
N ASP A 54 8.91 -8.42 -0.25
CA ASP A 54 9.13 -9.39 0.84
C ASP A 54 7.83 -9.62 1.62
N ASN A 55 7.19 -10.76 1.39
CA ASN A 55 5.91 -11.15 2.00
C ASN A 55 6.04 -11.92 3.33
N SER A 56 7.23 -12.07 3.85
CA SER A 56 7.53 -12.98 4.98
C SER A 56 8.22 -12.34 6.17
N THR A 57 9.17 -11.43 5.93
CA THR A 57 10.03 -10.87 6.98
C THR A 57 9.82 -9.38 7.15
N ASN A 58 9.98 -8.61 6.09
CA ASN A 58 9.94 -7.15 6.15
C ASN A 58 8.61 -6.56 5.69
N TYR A 59 7.81 -7.28 4.89
CA TYR A 59 6.53 -6.84 4.35
C TYR A 59 6.64 -5.48 3.66
N ARG A 60 7.58 -5.38 2.71
CA ARG A 60 7.92 -4.16 1.99
C ARG A 60 8.30 -4.45 0.54
N PHE A 61 8.12 -3.46 -0.31
CA PHE A 61 8.54 -3.49 -1.70
C PHE A 61 9.85 -2.72 -1.87
N THR A 62 10.89 -3.38 -2.37
CA THR A 62 12.24 -2.83 -2.56
C THR A 62 12.69 -3.05 -4.01
N PRO A 63 12.21 -2.22 -4.97
CA PRO A 63 12.49 -2.45 -6.38
C PRO A 63 13.97 -2.31 -6.70
N GLN A 64 14.47 -3.19 -7.58
CA GLN A 64 15.85 -3.14 -8.08
C GLN A 64 15.99 -2.25 -9.33
N THR A 65 14.93 -1.61 -9.76
CA THR A 65 14.92 -0.66 -10.86
C THR A 65 14.53 0.72 -10.36
N SER A 66 15.35 1.74 -10.64
CA SER A 66 15.03 3.13 -10.27
C SER A 66 13.87 3.67 -11.09
N GLY A 67 13.16 4.63 -10.54
CA GLY A 67 12.08 5.33 -11.23
C GLY A 67 10.97 5.81 -10.32
N LYS A 68 9.91 6.33 -10.93
CA LYS A 68 8.69 6.73 -10.22
C LYS A 68 7.66 5.62 -10.25
N TYR A 69 7.13 5.33 -9.08
CA TYR A 69 6.18 4.27 -8.83
C TYR A 69 4.84 4.82 -8.37
N TYR A 70 3.76 4.33 -8.94
CA TYR A 70 2.45 4.47 -8.33
C TYR A 70 2.30 3.39 -7.28
N VAL A 71 2.07 3.81 -6.05
CA VAL A 71 1.93 2.92 -4.88
C VAL A 71 0.52 3.11 -4.34
N TYR A 72 -0.15 2.03 -3.97
CA TYR A 72 -1.48 2.06 -3.39
C TYR A 72 -1.65 1.06 -2.26
N ALA A 73 -2.49 1.41 -1.30
CA ALA A 73 -2.96 0.51 -0.25
C ALA A 73 -4.47 0.69 -0.08
N ILE A 74 -5.19 -0.42 -0.05
CA ILE A 74 -6.63 -0.46 0.21
C ILE A 74 -6.83 -1.37 1.40
N LEU A 75 -7.22 -0.81 2.53
CA LEU A 75 -7.41 -1.54 3.78
C LEU A 75 -8.88 -1.58 4.15
N ARG A 76 -9.29 -2.71 4.68
CA ARG A 76 -10.54 -2.92 5.37
C ARG A 76 -10.23 -3.14 6.85
N SER A 77 -10.72 -2.25 7.69
CA SER A 77 -10.60 -2.33 9.14
C SER A 77 -11.95 -2.61 9.75
N THR A 78 -12.03 -3.65 10.57
CA THR A 78 -13.24 -4.01 11.33
C THR A 78 -12.91 -3.88 12.79
N SER A 79 -13.65 -3.04 13.50
CA SER A 79 -13.51 -2.89 14.94
C SER A 79 -14.83 -3.11 15.65
N THR A 80 -14.79 -3.79 16.78
CA THR A 80 -15.89 -3.82 17.75
C THR A 80 -15.71 -2.62 18.66
N ASN A 81 -16.59 -1.61 18.56
CA ASN A 81 -16.34 -0.37 19.25
C ASN A 81 -17.39 -0.01 20.28
N SER A 82 -16.89 0.36 21.46
CA SER A 82 -17.65 1.03 22.53
C SER A 82 -17.24 2.51 22.73
N VAL A 83 -16.43 3.09 21.84
CA VAL A 83 -15.92 4.48 21.97
C VAL A 83 -16.76 5.43 21.14
N LEU A 84 -17.00 6.63 21.64
CA LEU A 84 -17.88 7.64 21.02
C LEU A 84 -17.34 8.25 19.73
N SER A 85 -16.08 8.07 19.44
CA SER A 85 -15.43 8.45 18.18
C SER A 85 -14.22 7.57 17.94
N SER A 86 -13.96 7.19 16.71
CA SER A 86 -12.73 6.50 16.33
C SER A 86 -12.08 7.14 15.12
N GLN A 87 -10.76 7.30 15.21
CA GLN A 87 -9.93 7.74 14.13
C GLN A 87 -9.19 6.52 13.57
N GLN A 88 -9.23 6.38 12.26
CA GLN A 88 -8.47 5.35 11.57
C GLN A 88 -7.62 5.98 10.47
N GLN A 89 -6.37 5.60 10.40
CA GLN A 89 -5.38 6.19 9.50
C GLN A 89 -4.57 5.11 8.81
N THR A 90 -4.40 5.25 7.49
CA THR A 90 -3.58 4.36 6.68
C THR A 90 -2.50 5.17 5.97
N TYR A 91 -1.26 4.72 6.05
CA TYR A 91 -0.09 5.41 5.52
C TYR A 91 0.70 4.52 4.58
N ILE A 92 1.19 5.11 3.48
CA ILE A 92 2.31 4.58 2.71
C ILE A 92 3.56 5.33 3.20
N ARG A 93 4.59 4.59 3.57
CA ARG A 93 5.86 5.12 4.04
C ARG A 93 6.99 4.73 3.12
N LYS A 94 7.95 5.65 2.96
CA LYS A 94 9.22 5.38 2.28
C LYS A 94 10.34 5.32 3.33
N ASN A 95 11.11 4.24 3.33
CA ASN A 95 12.26 4.05 4.22
C ASN A 95 11.90 4.27 5.71
N GLY A 96 10.72 3.81 6.12
CA GLY A 96 10.22 3.95 7.48
C GLY A 96 9.67 5.32 7.87
N SER A 97 9.67 6.28 6.95
CA SER A 97 9.24 7.67 7.19
C SER A 97 8.05 8.06 6.34
N ASP A 98 7.28 9.02 6.82
CA ASP A 98 6.17 9.59 6.05
C ASP A 98 6.68 10.29 4.79
N ILE A 99 5.94 10.16 3.69
CA ILE A 99 6.31 10.75 2.41
C ILE A 99 5.82 12.20 2.40
N THR A 100 6.74 13.15 2.19
CA THR A 100 6.40 14.57 2.13
C THR A 100 5.36 14.85 1.04
N GLY A 101 4.28 15.54 1.42
CA GLY A 101 3.19 15.89 0.51
C GLY A 101 2.20 14.75 0.22
N VAL A 102 2.37 13.59 0.83
CA VAL A 102 1.40 12.48 0.78
C VAL A 102 0.64 12.45 2.09
N THR A 103 -0.65 12.69 2.02
CA THR A 103 -1.55 12.53 3.15
C THR A 103 -2.05 11.10 3.18
N GLY A 104 -1.91 10.43 4.31
CA GLY A 104 -2.53 9.12 4.53
C GLY A 104 -4.06 9.22 4.44
N ALA A 105 -4.72 8.11 4.15
CA ALA A 105 -6.18 8.06 4.28
C ALA A 105 -6.55 8.14 5.75
N GLU A 106 -7.46 9.03 6.08
CA GLU A 106 -7.96 9.25 7.44
C GLU A 106 -9.48 9.21 7.44
N LEU A 107 -10.04 8.52 8.40
CA LEU A 107 -11.47 8.49 8.63
C LEU A 107 -11.77 8.68 10.10
N TYR A 108 -12.71 9.58 10.37
CA TYR A 108 -13.29 9.77 11.69
C TYR A 108 -14.69 9.16 11.70
N ASP A 109 -14.96 8.33 12.67
CA ASP A 109 -16.27 7.79 12.91
C ASP A 109 -16.84 8.33 14.21
N PHE A 110 -18.09 8.83 14.13
CA PHE A 110 -18.82 9.36 15.29
C PHE A 110 -19.96 8.42 15.63
N TYR A 111 -19.94 7.94 16.84
CA TYR A 111 -20.86 6.94 17.31
C TYR A 111 -21.84 7.47 18.36
N ASN A 112 -23.11 7.06 18.29
CA ASN A 112 -24.18 7.56 19.16
C ASN A 112 -24.76 6.54 20.16
N GLY A 113 -23.98 5.59 20.62
CA GLY A 113 -24.30 4.81 21.82
C GLY A 113 -24.85 3.39 21.67
N ALA A 114 -24.76 2.71 20.50
CA ALA A 114 -25.02 1.28 20.37
C ALA A 114 -23.75 0.53 19.98
N ASN A 115 -23.48 -0.68 20.47
CA ASN A 115 -22.34 -1.50 20.03
C ASN A 115 -22.55 -1.91 18.57
N LEU A 116 -21.86 -1.28 17.64
CA LEU A 116 -21.85 -1.66 16.22
C LEU A 116 -20.48 -2.17 15.86
N ASP A 117 -20.44 -3.32 15.19
CA ASP A 117 -19.27 -3.74 14.45
C ASP A 117 -19.14 -2.86 13.22
N LEU A 118 -18.18 -1.95 13.24
CA LEU A 118 -17.92 -1.06 12.14
C LEU A 118 -16.86 -1.62 11.22
N THR A 119 -17.17 -1.68 9.94
CA THR A 119 -16.20 -2.01 8.91
C THR A 119 -15.98 -0.81 8.02
N LEU A 120 -14.75 -0.33 8.00
CA LEU A 120 -14.32 0.83 7.20
C LEU A 120 -13.34 0.38 6.12
N ALA A 121 -13.44 1.01 4.95
CA ALA A 121 -12.48 0.85 3.87
C ALA A 121 -11.71 2.16 3.68
N LEU A 122 -10.39 2.11 3.81
CA LEU A 122 -9.50 3.24 3.58
C LEU A 122 -8.62 2.95 2.38
N SER A 123 -8.49 3.93 1.50
CA SER A 123 -7.61 3.85 0.33
C SER A 123 -6.62 5.00 0.37
N THR A 124 -5.34 4.70 0.26
CA THR A 124 -4.27 5.70 0.13
C THR A 124 -3.40 5.38 -1.08
N THR A 125 -2.92 6.42 -1.73
CA THR A 125 -2.06 6.30 -2.90
C THR A 125 -0.93 7.32 -2.84
N ALA A 126 0.19 7.00 -3.48
CA ALA A 126 1.33 7.88 -3.60
C ALA A 126 2.06 7.67 -4.94
N ILE A 127 2.65 8.74 -5.46
CA ILE A 127 3.71 8.62 -6.47
C ILE A 127 5.03 8.81 -5.75
N VAL A 128 5.91 7.82 -5.82
CA VAL A 128 7.15 7.77 -5.05
C VAL A 128 8.32 7.51 -5.99
N GLU A 129 9.37 8.30 -5.86
CA GLU A 129 10.64 8.02 -6.53
C GLU A 129 11.45 7.05 -5.68
N LEU A 130 11.90 5.94 -6.29
CA LEU A 130 12.70 4.90 -5.66
C LEU A 130 13.99 4.72 -6.43
N ASN A 131 15.11 4.54 -5.72
CA ASN A 131 16.47 4.55 -6.28
C ASN A 131 16.88 3.23 -6.95
N GLY A 132 16.03 2.21 -6.91
CA GLY A 132 16.31 0.90 -7.53
C GLY A 132 17.38 0.08 -6.81
N SER A 133 17.58 0.27 -5.52
CA SER A 133 18.55 -0.51 -4.74
C SER A 133 18.21 -0.64 -3.26
N THR A 134 18.03 0.47 -2.56
CA THR A 134 17.87 0.49 -1.10
C THR A 134 16.55 1.11 -0.66
N ASP A 135 15.95 1.94 -1.51
CA ASP A 135 14.65 2.55 -1.20
C ASP A 135 13.55 1.51 -1.22
N TYR A 136 12.67 1.60 -0.23
CA TYR A 136 11.52 0.73 -0.11
C TYR A 136 10.27 1.49 0.31
N VAL A 137 9.12 0.89 0.03
CA VAL A 137 7.82 1.36 0.52
C VAL A 137 7.12 0.27 1.30
N GLU A 138 6.36 0.71 2.30
CA GLU A 138 5.61 -0.14 3.22
C GLU A 138 4.30 0.52 3.63
N CYS A 139 3.33 -0.28 4.06
CA CYS A 139 2.03 0.19 4.49
C CYS A 139 1.86 0.06 6.00
N PHE A 140 1.36 1.11 6.62
CA PHE A 140 1.03 1.15 8.05
C PHE A 140 -0.43 1.52 8.26
N HIS A 141 -0.96 1.09 9.38
CA HIS A 141 -2.28 1.47 9.84
C HIS A 141 -2.26 1.76 11.34
N GLN A 142 -3.09 2.71 11.75
CA GLN A 142 -3.35 3.04 13.14
C GLN A 142 -4.85 3.22 13.33
N SER A 143 -5.34 2.80 14.48
CA SER A 143 -6.73 3.04 14.87
C SER A 143 -6.78 3.29 16.38
N ASP A 144 -7.56 4.25 16.83
CA ASP A 144 -7.88 4.47 18.23
C ASP A 144 -9.13 3.70 18.69
N ALA A 145 -9.84 3.07 17.73
CA ALA A 145 -10.87 2.08 18.04
C ALA A 145 -10.27 0.82 18.67
N GLY A 146 -11.04 0.12 19.50
CA GLY A 146 -10.58 -1.11 20.15
C GLY A 146 -10.13 -2.16 19.14
N GLN A 147 -8.95 -2.69 19.31
CA GLN A 147 -8.27 -3.76 18.57
C GLN A 147 -8.84 -4.09 17.17
N PRO A 148 -8.65 -3.23 16.18
CA PRO A 148 -9.20 -3.47 14.85
C PRO A 148 -8.54 -4.68 14.17
N PHE A 149 -9.34 -5.37 13.38
CA PHE A 149 -8.91 -6.48 12.56
C PHE A 149 -8.75 -6.00 11.11
N VAL A 150 -7.52 -5.90 10.65
CA VAL A 150 -7.18 -5.25 9.38
C VAL A 150 -6.84 -6.27 8.31
N SER A 151 -7.49 -6.15 7.16
CA SER A 151 -7.20 -6.90 5.93
C SER A 151 -7.10 -5.94 4.75
N GLY A 152 -6.62 -6.41 3.61
CA GLY A 152 -6.58 -5.56 2.41
C GLY A 152 -5.50 -5.93 1.42
N THR A 153 -5.19 -4.97 0.57
CA THR A 153 -4.25 -5.09 -0.55
C THR A 153 -3.24 -3.96 -0.52
N PHE A 154 -2.01 -4.25 -0.91
CA PHE A 154 -0.93 -3.31 -1.11
C PHE A 154 -0.24 -3.61 -2.43
N GLY A 155 0.03 -2.59 -3.23
CA GLY A 155 0.65 -2.81 -4.53
C GLY A 155 1.36 -1.58 -5.05
N ALA A 156 2.23 -1.81 -6.02
CA ALA A 156 2.88 -0.76 -6.79
C ALA A 156 3.21 -1.22 -8.20
N TYR A 157 3.40 -0.25 -9.08
CA TYR A 157 3.97 -0.47 -10.42
C TYR A 157 4.75 0.76 -10.86
N LYS A 158 5.79 0.53 -11.65
CA LYS A 158 6.61 1.59 -12.23
C LYS A 158 5.80 2.38 -13.26
N ILE A 159 5.87 3.70 -13.20
CA ILE A 159 5.21 4.61 -14.15
C ILE A 159 6.22 5.07 -15.20
N ILE A 160 7.34 5.63 -14.73
CA ILE A 160 8.39 6.23 -15.59
C ILE A 160 9.75 6.13 -14.90
N GLU A 161 10.81 6.36 -15.68
CA GLU A 161 12.19 6.49 -15.19
C GLU A 161 12.48 7.85 -14.58
#